data_ec741e7bc867be3fc2e70ff01198d6fb
#
_entry.id   ec741e7bc867be3fc2e70ff01198d6fb
#
_cell.length_a   1.000
_cell.length_b   1.000
_cell.length_c   1.000
_cell.angle_alpha   90.00
_cell.angle_beta   90.00
_cell.angle_gamma   90.00
#
_symmetry.space_group_name_H-M   'P 1'
#
loop_
_entity.id
_entity.type
_entity.pdbx_description
1 polymer ?
#
loop_
_entity_poly.entity_id
_entity_poly.type
_entity_poly.pdbx_seq_one_letter_code
_entity_poly.pdbx_strand_id
1 'polypeptide(L)'
;MVEIKTLDPKTLKSWLDKNEAILIDVREPPEYKEAYIEKAINIPLSQLLLKIHKLPDLGKKKIVLQCKSGIRSMIGCQALIKEGFESNLWNLEGGIHSWSSLGLPIIAQK
;
A
#
# COMPACT_ATOMS: atom_id res chain seq x y z
N MET A 1 5.15 -17.94 13.27
CA MET A 1 4.27 -16.83 12.89
C MET A 1 5.10 -15.72 12.31
N VAL A 2 4.72 -15.22 11.15
CA VAL A 2 5.44 -14.12 10.51
C VAL A 2 4.90 -12.79 11.00
N GLU A 3 5.83 -11.93 11.41
CA GLU A 3 5.46 -10.59 11.84
C GLU A 3 5.37 -9.67 10.63
N ILE A 4 4.30 -8.87 10.56
CA ILE A 4 4.10 -7.96 9.44
C ILE A 4 4.92 -6.69 9.68
N LYS A 5 5.80 -6.37 8.73
CA LYS A 5 6.60 -5.16 8.79
C LYS A 5 5.74 -3.95 8.53
N THR A 6 5.96 -2.88 9.26
CA THR A 6 5.26 -1.62 9.06
C THR A 6 6.27 -0.52 8.77
N LEU A 7 5.79 0.54 8.16
CA LEU A 7 6.60 1.74 7.98
C LEU A 7 5.72 2.97 8.19
N ASP A 8 6.37 4.07 8.54
CA ASP A 8 5.67 5.34 8.75
C ASP A 8 5.50 6.09 7.42
N PRO A 9 4.59 7.07 7.37
CA PRO A 9 4.34 7.81 6.13
C PRO A 9 5.56 8.53 5.56
N LYS A 10 6.41 9.10 6.39
CA LYS A 10 7.58 9.83 5.88
C LYS A 10 8.58 8.91 5.21
N THR A 11 8.76 7.71 5.76
CA THR A 11 9.63 6.72 5.13
C THR A 11 9.06 6.29 3.79
N LEU A 12 7.75 6.06 3.72
CA LEU A 12 7.12 5.74 2.44
C LEU A 12 7.31 6.86 1.43
N LYS A 13 7.15 8.11 1.85
CA LYS A 13 7.34 9.25 0.95
C LYS A 13 8.74 9.21 0.32
N SER A 14 9.75 8.95 1.15
CA SER A 14 11.12 8.83 0.67
C SER A 14 11.27 7.70 -0.35
N TRP A 15 10.70 6.53 -0.05
CA TRP A 15 10.78 5.40 -0.97
C TRP A 15 10.10 5.69 -2.30
N LEU A 16 8.95 6.36 -2.26
CA LEU A 16 8.23 6.72 -3.49
C LEU A 16 9.00 7.74 -4.31
N ASP A 17 9.59 8.74 -3.65
CA ASP A 17 10.39 9.76 -4.33
C ASP A 17 11.60 9.16 -5.04
N LYS A 18 12.17 8.11 -4.47
CA LYS A 18 13.33 7.41 -5.03
C LYS A 18 12.94 6.26 -5.95
N ASN A 19 11.64 6.04 -6.14
CA ASN A 19 11.13 4.96 -6.98
C ASN A 19 11.56 3.58 -6.48
N GLU A 20 11.59 3.40 -5.15
CA GLU A 20 12.02 2.15 -4.51
C GLU A 20 10.89 1.27 -4.04
N ALA A 21 9.65 1.73 -4.16
CA ALA A 21 8.49 1.00 -3.66
C ALA A 21 7.34 1.01 -4.65
N ILE A 22 6.58 -0.08 -4.63
CA ILE A 22 5.27 -0.17 -5.27
C ILE A 22 4.24 0.02 -4.17
N LEU A 23 3.40 1.03 -4.31
CA LEU A 23 2.34 1.31 -3.34
C LEU A 23 1.01 0.80 -3.87
N ILE A 24 0.38 -0.08 -3.12
CA ILE A 24 -0.90 -0.68 -3.49
C ILE A 24 -1.96 -0.20 -2.50
N ASP A 25 -2.96 0.49 -3.02
CA ASP A 25 -4.11 0.96 -2.24
C ASP A 25 -5.19 -0.13 -2.33
N VAL A 26 -5.45 -0.80 -1.20
CA VAL A 26 -6.40 -1.91 -1.18
C VAL A 26 -7.82 -1.49 -0.82
N ARG A 27 -8.08 -0.18 -0.81
CA ARG A 27 -9.44 0.32 -0.58
C ARG A 27 -10.32 0.06 -1.80
N GLU A 28 -11.62 0.30 -1.64
CA GLU A 28 -12.55 0.15 -2.75
C GLU A 28 -12.39 1.28 -3.76
N PRO A 29 -12.73 1.05 -5.03
CA PRO A 29 -12.55 2.07 -6.07
C PRO A 29 -13.17 3.43 -5.78
N PRO A 30 -14.37 3.53 -5.20
CA PRO A 30 -14.92 4.86 -4.87
C PRO A 30 -14.08 5.64 -3.86
N GLU A 31 -13.47 4.95 -2.90
CA GLU A 31 -12.58 5.59 -1.93
C GLU A 31 -11.34 6.14 -2.64
N TYR A 32 -10.75 5.33 -3.51
CA TYR A 32 -9.57 5.70 -4.28
C TYR A 32 -9.86 6.91 -5.18
N LYS A 33 -11.00 6.91 -5.84
CA LYS A 33 -11.37 8.01 -6.73
C LYS A 33 -11.53 9.32 -5.98
N GLU A 34 -12.00 9.27 -4.75
CA GLU A 34 -12.20 10.47 -3.95
C GLU A 34 -10.88 11.14 -3.58
N ALA A 35 -9.91 10.36 -3.12
CA ALA A 35 -8.59 10.86 -2.78
C ALA A 35 -7.62 9.69 -2.70
N TYR A 36 -6.40 9.90 -3.18
CA TYR A 36 -5.40 8.83 -3.16
C TYR A 36 -3.99 9.43 -3.08
N ILE A 37 -3.05 8.59 -2.67
CA ILE A 37 -1.63 8.96 -2.67
C ILE A 37 -1.11 8.81 -4.11
N GLU A 38 -0.47 9.84 -4.61
CA GLU A 38 0.11 9.80 -5.95
C GLU A 38 1.02 8.57 -6.10
N LYS A 39 0.94 7.91 -7.24
CA LYS A 39 1.65 6.67 -7.57
C LYS A 39 1.02 5.41 -6.98
N ALA A 40 0.02 5.52 -6.11
CA ALA A 40 -0.66 4.33 -5.59
C ALA A 40 -1.45 3.64 -6.70
N ILE A 41 -1.35 2.33 -6.75
CA ILE A 41 -2.11 1.50 -7.66
C ILE A 41 -3.29 0.93 -6.87
N ASN A 42 -4.51 1.16 -7.35
CA ASN A 42 -5.69 0.66 -6.64
C ASN A 42 -5.95 -0.79 -7.03
N ILE A 43 -5.79 -1.69 -6.08
CA ILE A 43 -6.19 -3.08 -6.21
C ILE A 43 -7.01 -3.40 -4.97
N PRO A 44 -8.35 -3.43 -5.08
CA PRO A 44 -9.18 -3.71 -3.92
C PRO A 44 -8.78 -5.02 -3.23
N LEU A 45 -8.92 -5.07 -1.92
CA LEU A 45 -8.50 -6.21 -1.14
C LEU A 45 -9.01 -7.55 -1.70
N SER A 46 -10.26 -7.58 -2.17
CA SER A 46 -10.85 -8.79 -2.71
C SER A 46 -10.20 -9.30 -4.00
N GLN A 47 -9.42 -8.44 -4.68
CA GLN A 47 -8.77 -8.77 -5.94
C GLN A 47 -7.25 -8.87 -5.82
N LEU A 48 -6.73 -8.67 -4.62
CA LEU A 48 -5.29 -8.55 -4.42
C LEU A 48 -4.52 -9.78 -4.91
N LEU A 49 -4.92 -10.96 -4.48
CA LEU A 49 -4.20 -12.19 -4.84
C LEU A 49 -4.27 -12.50 -6.33
N LEU A 50 -5.35 -12.11 -6.99
CA LEU A 50 -5.49 -12.33 -8.43
C LEU A 50 -4.63 -11.38 -9.25
N LYS A 51 -4.44 -10.16 -8.79
CA LYS A 51 -3.83 -9.10 -9.59
C LYS A 51 -2.39 -8.77 -9.24
N ILE A 52 -1.92 -9.18 -8.06
CA ILE A 52 -0.57 -8.81 -7.60
C ILE A 52 0.52 -9.23 -8.61
N HIS A 53 0.36 -10.39 -9.23
CA HIS A 53 1.37 -10.93 -10.15
C HIS A 53 1.48 -10.16 -11.47
N LYS A 54 0.54 -9.28 -11.74
CA LYS A 54 0.53 -8.49 -12.98
C LYS A 54 1.30 -7.19 -12.87
N LEU A 55 1.80 -6.87 -11.67
CA LEU A 55 2.48 -5.61 -11.45
C LEU A 55 3.91 -5.65 -12.01
N PRO A 56 4.37 -4.56 -12.64
CA PRO A 56 5.76 -4.47 -13.07
C PRO A 56 6.68 -4.36 -11.85
N ASP A 57 7.93 -4.74 -12.02
CA ASP A 57 8.97 -4.64 -10.97
C ASP A 57 8.68 -5.43 -9.70
N LEU A 58 7.72 -6.36 -9.76
CA LEU A 58 7.45 -7.24 -8.64
C LEU A 58 8.69 -8.06 -8.34
N GLY A 59 9.11 -8.07 -7.08
CA GLY A 59 10.34 -8.74 -6.67
C GLY A 59 11.58 -7.86 -6.74
N LYS A 60 11.50 -6.70 -7.36
CA LYS A 60 12.62 -5.75 -7.45
C LYS A 60 12.46 -4.57 -6.51
N LYS A 61 11.22 -4.19 -6.20
CA LYS A 61 10.93 -3.07 -5.34
C LYS A 61 10.22 -3.54 -4.09
N LYS A 62 10.25 -2.70 -3.06
CA LYS A 62 9.48 -2.95 -1.85
C LYS A 62 8.00 -2.85 -2.19
N ILE A 63 7.19 -3.71 -1.60
CA ILE A 63 5.74 -3.71 -1.77
C ILE A 63 5.12 -3.14 -0.52
N VAL A 64 4.36 -2.06 -0.65
CA VAL A 64 3.68 -1.43 0.49
C VAL A 64 2.19 -1.47 0.24
N LEU A 65 1.44 -2.04 1.17
CA LEU A 65 -0.01 -2.01 1.12
C LEU A 65 -0.53 -0.87 1.98
N GLN A 66 -1.62 -0.26 1.54
CA GLN A 66 -2.19 0.87 2.23
C GLN A 66 -3.72 0.83 2.10
N CYS A 67 -4.40 1.20 3.19
CA CYS A 67 -5.83 1.40 3.18
C CYS A 67 -6.13 2.71 3.91
N LYS A 68 -7.32 2.86 4.49
CA LYS A 68 -7.67 4.10 5.19
C LYS A 68 -6.90 4.26 6.50
N SER A 69 -6.89 3.22 7.33
CA SER A 69 -6.31 3.29 8.69
C SER A 69 -5.27 2.20 8.99
N GLY A 70 -5.05 1.28 8.07
CA GLY A 70 -4.05 0.22 8.24
C GLY A 70 -4.62 -1.17 8.51
N ILE A 71 -5.93 -1.29 8.73
CA ILE A 71 -6.54 -2.58 9.11
C ILE A 71 -6.75 -3.49 7.90
N ARG A 72 -7.38 -3.00 6.84
CA ARG A 72 -7.60 -3.79 5.62
C ARG A 72 -6.28 -4.17 4.96
N SER A 73 -5.33 -3.25 4.95
CA SER A 73 -4.01 -3.52 4.36
C SER A 73 -3.24 -4.55 5.17
N MET A 74 -3.42 -4.58 6.49
CA MET A 74 -2.85 -5.64 7.31
C MET A 74 -3.39 -7.00 6.90
N ILE A 75 -4.70 -7.10 6.65
CA ILE A 75 -5.31 -8.34 6.17
C ILE A 75 -4.71 -8.73 4.82
N GLY A 76 -4.51 -7.75 3.94
CA GLY A 76 -3.86 -7.98 2.66
C GLY A 76 -2.45 -8.51 2.80
N CYS A 77 -1.67 -7.93 3.73
CA CYS A 77 -0.33 -8.43 4.01
C CYS A 77 -0.35 -9.87 4.49
N GLN A 78 -1.27 -10.21 5.38
CA GLN A 78 -1.41 -11.59 5.87
C GLN A 78 -1.69 -12.55 4.72
N ALA A 79 -2.58 -12.17 3.79
CA ALA A 79 -2.91 -12.99 2.64
C ALA A 79 -1.70 -13.18 1.72
N LEU A 80 -0.95 -12.10 1.47
CA LEU A 80 0.23 -12.17 0.61
C LEU A 80 1.35 -13.00 1.24
N ILE A 81 1.52 -12.92 2.55
CA ILE A 81 2.52 -13.74 3.25
C ILE A 81 2.24 -15.22 3.04
N LYS A 82 0.97 -15.62 3.09
CA LYS A 82 0.60 -17.02 2.83
C LYS A 82 0.96 -17.45 1.40
N GLU A 83 1.06 -16.49 0.48
CA GLU A 83 1.44 -16.75 -0.91
C GLU A 83 2.94 -16.58 -1.16
N GLY A 84 3.73 -16.36 -0.13
CA GLY A 84 5.17 -16.27 -0.24
C GLY A 84 5.78 -14.89 -0.40
N PHE A 85 5.00 -13.84 -0.24
CA PHE A 85 5.47 -12.45 -0.43
C PHE A 85 6.03 -11.81 0.84
N GLU A 86 6.61 -12.56 1.76
CA GLU A 86 6.99 -12.01 3.06
C GLU A 86 8.27 -11.19 3.09
N SER A 87 9.18 -11.40 2.15
CA SER A 87 10.51 -10.82 2.25
C SER A 87 10.58 -9.33 1.94
N ASN A 88 9.61 -8.78 1.24
CA ASN A 88 9.70 -7.42 0.71
C ASN A 88 8.38 -6.67 0.86
N LEU A 89 7.63 -6.97 1.90
CA LEU A 89 6.26 -6.51 2.09
C LEU A 89 6.12 -5.69 3.36
N TRP A 90 5.45 -4.54 3.26
CA TRP A 90 5.19 -3.63 4.38
C TRP A 90 3.74 -3.18 4.39
N ASN A 91 3.26 -2.83 5.58
CA ASN A 91 1.96 -2.18 5.77
C ASN A 91 2.20 -0.72 6.18
N LEU A 92 1.56 0.22 5.49
CA LEU A 92 1.67 1.63 5.86
C LEU A 92 0.92 1.88 7.16
N GLU A 93 1.66 2.25 8.19
CA GLU A 93 1.09 2.51 9.50
C GLU A 93 0.11 3.67 9.45
N GLY A 94 -1.11 3.44 9.92
CA GLY A 94 -2.15 4.45 9.93
C GLY A 94 -2.78 4.77 8.58
N GLY A 95 -2.32 4.14 7.50
CA GLY A 95 -2.91 4.28 6.17
C GLY A 95 -2.88 5.70 5.63
N ILE A 96 -3.76 5.96 4.67
CA ILE A 96 -3.84 7.30 4.06
C ILE A 96 -4.27 8.36 5.09
N HIS A 97 -4.97 7.96 6.15
CA HIS A 97 -5.35 8.88 7.20
C HIS A 97 -4.11 9.50 7.87
N SER A 98 -3.15 8.69 8.28
CA SER A 98 -1.91 9.20 8.89
C SER A 98 -1.07 9.99 7.89
N TRP A 99 -0.99 9.51 6.66
CA TRP A 99 -0.30 10.22 5.59
C TRP A 99 -0.84 11.64 5.43
N SER A 100 -2.17 11.76 5.33
CA SER A 100 -2.83 13.04 5.15
C SER A 100 -2.70 13.93 6.38
N SER A 101 -2.77 13.35 7.58
CA SER A 101 -2.65 14.11 8.83
C SER A 101 -1.29 14.79 8.98
N LEU A 102 -0.26 14.23 8.35
CA LEU A 102 1.08 14.82 8.34
C LEU A 102 1.25 15.86 7.24
N GLY A 103 0.20 16.13 6.48
CA GLY A 103 0.28 17.10 5.39
C GLY A 103 0.99 16.59 4.15
N LEU A 104 1.21 15.27 4.04
CA LEU A 104 1.84 14.71 2.85
C LEU A 104 0.86 14.73 1.69
N PRO A 105 1.37 14.84 0.44
CA PRO A 105 0.49 15.14 -0.69
C PRO A 105 -0.46 14.00 -1.04
N ILE A 106 -1.71 14.37 -1.29
CA ILE A 106 -2.71 13.46 -1.84
C ILE A 106 -3.32 14.13 -3.06
N ILE A 107 -3.85 13.31 -3.95
CA ILE A 107 -4.61 13.78 -5.10
C ILE A 107 -6.07 13.59 -4.74
N ALA A 108 -6.81 14.69 -4.69
CA ALA A 108 -8.21 14.67 -4.34
C ALA A 108 -9.06 15.06 -5.54
N GLN A 109 -10.14 14.36 -5.77
CA GLN A 109 -11.09 14.68 -6.81
C GLN A 109 -12.00 15.79 -6.33
N LYS A 110 -12.23 16.78 -7.18
CA LYS A 110 -13.12 17.88 -6.86
C LYS A 110 -14.52 17.61 -7.37
#